data_439795062c148dc70f665d3d64daa192
#
_entry.id   439795062c148dc70f665d3d64daa192
#
_cell.length_a   1.000
_cell.length_b   1.000
_cell.length_c   1.000
_cell.angle_alpha   90.00
_cell.angle_beta   90.00
_cell.angle_gamma   90.00
#
_symmetry.space_group_name_H-M   'P 1'
#
loop_
_entity.id
_entity.type
_entity.pdbx_description
1 polymer ?
#
loop_
_entity_poly.entity_id
_entity_poly.type
_entity_poly.pdbx_seq_one_letter_code
_entity_poly.pdbx_strand_id
1 'polypeptide(L)'
;MATLLASIEWRSRSTDKADYQGRLDTLRGIIDRLDEQIFSLLAERMNISEQIGVLKQSNNLAILQSGRWGEVVERVLAHTHTLNLSDEFVRSVLESIHLESIERQKHIIHNK
;
A
#
# COMPACT_ATOMS: atom_id res chain seq x y z
N MET A 1 -16.25 0.47 -24.73
CA MET A 1 -16.53 1.16 -23.48
C MET A 1 -17.19 2.50 -23.68
N ALA A 2 -16.61 3.36 -24.48
CA ALA A 2 -17.19 4.66 -24.78
C ALA A 2 -18.58 4.54 -25.41
N THR A 3 -18.82 3.54 -26.24
CA THR A 3 -20.10 3.29 -26.87
C THR A 3 -21.22 3.00 -25.88
N LEU A 4 -20.92 2.30 -24.80
CA LEU A 4 -21.90 2.01 -23.76
C LEU A 4 -22.32 3.27 -23.04
N LEU A 5 -21.38 4.14 -22.73
CA LEU A 5 -21.68 5.41 -22.07
C LEU A 5 -22.54 6.29 -22.97
N ALA A 6 -22.18 6.38 -24.24
CA ALA A 6 -22.96 7.18 -25.19
C ALA A 6 -24.39 6.68 -25.33
N SER A 7 -24.62 5.38 -25.34
CA SER A 7 -25.96 4.84 -25.46
C SER A 7 -26.80 5.03 -24.21
N ILE A 8 -26.18 5.22 -23.06
CA ILE A 8 -26.87 5.46 -21.80
C ILE A 8 -27.33 6.92 -21.67
N GLU A 9 -26.57 7.84 -22.22
CA GLU A 9 -26.78 9.27 -22.03
C GLU A 9 -28.16 9.80 -22.44
N TRP A 10 -28.77 9.20 -23.46
CA TRP A 10 -30.07 9.70 -23.92
C TRP A 10 -31.24 9.01 -23.28
N ARG A 11 -31.06 8.22 -22.25
CA ARG A 11 -32.11 7.62 -21.46
C ARG A 11 -32.59 8.64 -20.43
N SER A 12 -33.45 8.24 -19.56
CA SER A 12 -33.95 9.13 -18.50
C SER A 12 -32.79 9.71 -17.70
N ARG A 13 -32.53 10.97 -17.86
CA ARG A 13 -31.38 11.63 -17.24
C ARG A 13 -31.37 11.57 -15.72
N SER A 14 -32.52 11.82 -15.09
CA SER A 14 -32.60 11.81 -13.64
C SER A 14 -32.38 10.41 -13.08
N THR A 15 -32.91 9.38 -13.73
CA THR A 15 -32.75 7.99 -13.32
C THR A 15 -31.29 7.56 -13.53
N ASP A 16 -30.71 7.91 -14.67
CA ASP A 16 -29.32 7.56 -14.99
C ASP A 16 -28.37 8.24 -14.02
N LYS A 17 -28.61 9.49 -13.66
CA LYS A 17 -27.81 10.21 -12.69
C LYS A 17 -27.87 9.58 -11.31
N ALA A 18 -29.07 9.22 -10.85
CA ALA A 18 -29.24 8.59 -9.56
C ALA A 18 -28.55 7.23 -9.52
N ASP A 19 -28.69 6.43 -10.59
CA ASP A 19 -28.05 5.12 -10.69
C ASP A 19 -26.52 5.26 -10.74
N TYR A 20 -26.04 6.19 -11.53
CA TYR A 20 -24.59 6.47 -11.62
C TYR A 20 -24.05 6.87 -10.25
N GLN A 21 -24.71 7.80 -9.58
CA GLN A 21 -24.27 8.27 -8.28
C GLN A 21 -24.28 7.14 -7.24
N GLY A 22 -25.31 6.31 -7.23
CA GLY A 22 -25.40 5.16 -6.34
C GLY A 22 -24.26 4.17 -6.56
N ARG A 23 -23.94 3.89 -7.82
CA ARG A 23 -22.84 3.00 -8.17
C ARG A 23 -21.51 3.60 -7.76
N LEU A 24 -21.32 4.88 -8.00
CA LEU A 24 -20.10 5.58 -7.64
C LEU A 24 -19.90 5.56 -6.14
N ASP A 25 -20.95 5.82 -5.38
CA ASP A 25 -20.88 5.81 -3.92
C ASP A 25 -20.54 4.41 -3.39
N THR A 26 -21.09 3.37 -4.00
CA THR A 26 -20.79 1.99 -3.63
C THR A 26 -19.32 1.67 -3.87
N LEU A 27 -18.80 2.04 -5.04
CA LEU A 27 -17.41 1.78 -5.39
C LEU A 27 -16.46 2.54 -4.49
N ARG A 28 -16.78 3.78 -4.17
CA ARG A 28 -15.99 4.58 -3.24
C ARG A 28 -15.97 3.99 -1.85
N GLY A 29 -17.10 3.43 -1.42
CA GLY A 29 -17.18 2.73 -0.13
C GLY A 29 -16.27 1.51 -0.10
N ILE A 30 -16.17 0.79 -1.22
CA ILE A 30 -15.25 -0.34 -1.33
C ILE A 30 -13.80 0.13 -1.23
N ILE A 31 -13.47 1.22 -1.91
CA ILE A 31 -12.13 1.81 -1.84
C ILE A 31 -11.79 2.21 -0.40
N ASP A 32 -12.74 2.83 0.29
CA ASP A 32 -12.51 3.25 1.68
C ASP A 32 -12.15 2.06 2.57
N ARG A 33 -12.85 0.94 2.40
CA ARG A 33 -12.55 -0.26 3.16
C ARG A 33 -11.19 -0.86 2.80
N LEU A 34 -10.84 -0.83 1.51
CA LEU A 34 -9.54 -1.30 1.07
C LEU A 34 -8.41 -0.44 1.63
N ASP A 35 -8.61 0.87 1.64
CA ASP A 35 -7.64 1.80 2.22
C ASP A 35 -7.42 1.52 3.70
N GLU A 36 -8.50 1.29 4.45
CA GLU A 36 -8.40 0.93 5.86
C GLU A 36 -7.61 -0.35 6.06
N GLN A 37 -7.83 -1.35 5.20
CA GLN A 37 -7.09 -2.61 5.25
C GLN A 37 -5.61 -2.41 4.95
N ILE A 38 -5.30 -1.59 3.96
CA ILE A 38 -3.91 -1.27 3.61
C ILE A 38 -3.20 -0.65 4.81
N PHE A 39 -3.80 0.35 5.42
CA PHE A 39 -3.16 1.04 6.53
C PHE A 39 -3.09 0.17 7.79
N SER A 40 -4.07 -0.69 8.01
CA SER A 40 -3.98 -1.67 9.10
C SER A 40 -2.80 -2.62 8.90
N LEU A 41 -2.60 -3.08 7.68
CA LEU A 41 -1.47 -3.96 7.36
C LEU A 41 -0.14 -3.22 7.49
N LEU A 42 -0.09 -1.96 7.10
CA LEU A 42 1.10 -1.14 7.28
C LEU A 42 1.43 -0.96 8.76
N ALA A 43 0.41 -0.74 9.60
CA ALA A 43 0.61 -0.63 11.04
C ALA A 43 1.17 -1.93 11.62
N GLU A 44 0.65 -3.08 11.20
CA GLU A 44 1.19 -4.38 11.61
C GLU A 44 2.64 -4.52 11.18
N ARG A 45 2.93 -4.15 9.94
CA ARG A 45 4.30 -4.23 9.42
C ARG A 45 5.25 -3.36 10.23
N MET A 46 4.82 -2.17 10.60
CA MET A 46 5.66 -1.27 11.41
C MET A 46 5.88 -1.83 12.82
N ASN A 47 4.87 -2.47 13.38
CA ASN A 47 5.01 -3.14 14.68
C ASN A 47 6.06 -4.25 14.60
N ILE A 48 6.04 -5.05 13.54
CA ILE A 48 7.06 -6.08 13.33
C ILE A 48 8.44 -5.44 13.12
N SER A 49 8.49 -4.33 12.41
CA SER A 49 9.74 -3.60 12.19
C SER A 49 10.35 -3.14 13.52
N GLU A 50 9.52 -2.69 14.45
CA GLU A 50 9.97 -2.30 15.79
C GLU A 50 10.53 -3.50 16.55
N GLN A 51 9.88 -4.67 16.43
CA GLN A 51 10.37 -5.90 17.05
C GLN A 51 11.73 -6.30 16.47
N ILE A 52 11.91 -6.13 15.17
CA ILE A 52 13.19 -6.36 14.52
C ILE A 52 14.24 -5.38 15.05
N GLY A 53 13.84 -4.13 15.27
CA GLY A 53 14.73 -3.13 15.86
C GLY A 53 15.21 -3.53 17.25
N VAL A 54 14.30 -4.03 18.08
CA VAL A 54 14.65 -4.53 19.41
C VAL A 54 15.63 -5.70 19.32
N LEU A 55 15.37 -6.62 18.40
CA LEU A 55 16.23 -7.78 18.19
C LEU A 55 17.63 -7.39 17.72
N LYS A 56 17.71 -6.44 16.79
CA LYS A 56 19.00 -5.92 16.29
C LYS A 56 19.77 -5.23 17.41
N GLN A 57 19.11 -4.43 18.21
CA GLN A 57 19.73 -3.75 19.34
C GLN A 57 20.30 -4.76 20.34
N SER A 58 19.51 -5.77 20.68
CA SER A 58 19.89 -6.81 21.64
C SER A 58 21.11 -7.61 21.17
N ASN A 59 21.27 -7.75 19.87
CA ASN A 59 22.35 -8.55 19.26
C ASN A 59 23.42 -7.68 18.60
N ASN A 60 23.35 -6.38 18.80
CA ASN A 60 24.30 -5.42 18.26
C ASN A 60 24.43 -5.51 16.74
N LEU A 61 23.32 -5.67 16.06
CA LEU A 61 23.25 -5.77 14.61
C LEU A 61 22.93 -4.41 13.99
N ALA A 62 23.41 -4.22 12.77
CA ALA A 62 23.13 -2.98 12.02
C ALA A 62 21.66 -2.90 11.62
N ILE A 63 21.11 -1.69 11.61
CA ILE A 63 19.74 -1.44 11.15
C ILE A 63 19.62 -1.81 9.68
N LEU A 64 20.56 -1.32 8.87
CA LEU A 64 20.63 -1.62 7.45
C LEU A 64 21.57 -2.79 7.21
N GLN A 65 21.03 -3.90 6.73
CA GLN A 65 21.83 -5.05 6.37
C GLN A 65 21.96 -5.12 4.85
N SER A 66 23.18 -5.28 4.39
CA SER A 66 23.52 -5.30 2.98
C SER A 66 22.71 -6.37 2.22
N GLY A 67 22.12 -5.98 1.13
CA GLY A 67 21.41 -6.90 0.26
C GLY A 67 19.93 -7.13 0.61
N ARG A 68 19.53 -6.87 1.86
CA ARG A 68 18.14 -7.14 2.27
C ARG A 68 17.14 -6.29 1.49
N TRP A 69 17.45 -5.02 1.30
CA TRP A 69 16.52 -4.13 0.56
C TRP A 69 16.32 -4.61 -0.88
N GLY A 70 17.41 -4.98 -1.55
CA GLY A 70 17.34 -5.51 -2.91
C GLY A 70 16.48 -6.76 -3.00
N GLU A 71 16.61 -7.66 -2.04
CA GLU A 71 15.80 -8.88 -1.98
C GLU A 71 14.32 -8.57 -1.85
N VAL A 72 13.99 -7.61 -0.99
CA VAL A 72 12.59 -7.21 -0.78
C VAL A 72 12.01 -6.64 -2.07
N VAL A 73 12.74 -5.74 -2.73
CA VAL A 73 12.28 -5.12 -3.97
C VAL A 73 12.04 -6.18 -5.04
N GLU A 74 13.00 -7.08 -5.26
CA GLU A 74 12.88 -8.12 -6.28
C GLU A 74 11.70 -9.04 -6.03
N ARG A 75 11.53 -9.47 -4.78
CA ARG A 75 10.44 -10.38 -4.42
C ARG A 75 9.09 -9.71 -4.62
N VAL A 76 8.95 -8.47 -4.16
CA VAL A 76 7.68 -7.74 -4.27
C VAL A 76 7.35 -7.46 -5.72
N LEU A 77 8.33 -7.02 -6.53
CA LEU A 77 8.09 -6.75 -7.94
C LEU A 77 7.66 -8.01 -8.70
N ALA A 78 8.29 -9.14 -8.40
CA ALA A 78 7.90 -10.41 -9.02
C ALA A 78 6.44 -10.74 -8.71
N HIS A 79 5.98 -10.46 -7.50
CA HIS A 79 4.59 -10.70 -7.10
C HIS A 79 3.64 -9.68 -7.72
N THR A 80 3.99 -8.39 -7.67
CA THR A 80 3.09 -7.32 -8.13
C THR A 80 2.90 -7.30 -9.64
N HIS A 81 3.81 -7.89 -10.40
CA HIS A 81 3.61 -8.08 -11.83
C HIS A 81 2.34 -8.86 -12.12
N THR A 82 2.02 -9.84 -11.29
CA THR A 82 0.81 -10.64 -11.45
C THR A 82 -0.45 -9.88 -11.03
N LEU A 83 -0.28 -8.76 -10.32
CA LEU A 83 -1.38 -7.94 -9.81
C LEU A 83 -1.69 -6.73 -10.68
N ASN A 84 -1.00 -6.61 -11.79
CA ASN A 84 -1.18 -5.50 -12.74
C ASN A 84 -0.92 -4.13 -12.10
N LEU A 85 0.11 -4.05 -11.27
CA LEU A 85 0.58 -2.80 -10.68
C LEU A 85 1.86 -2.36 -11.38
N SER A 86 2.01 -1.07 -11.63
CA SER A 86 3.20 -0.56 -12.29
C SER A 86 4.41 -0.62 -11.37
N ASP A 87 5.59 -0.87 -11.94
CA ASP A 87 6.84 -0.95 -11.19
C ASP A 87 7.15 0.36 -10.48
N GLU A 88 6.90 1.49 -11.14
CA GLU A 88 7.15 2.81 -10.55
C GLU A 88 6.34 3.03 -9.29
N PHE A 89 5.06 2.70 -9.36
CA PHE A 89 4.16 2.83 -8.20
C PHE A 89 4.63 1.93 -7.07
N VAL A 90 4.91 0.66 -7.37
CA VAL A 90 5.33 -0.31 -6.37
C VAL A 90 6.64 0.12 -5.71
N ARG A 91 7.62 0.57 -6.49
CA ARG A 91 8.90 1.04 -5.95
C ARG A 91 8.71 2.24 -5.04
N SER A 92 7.87 3.18 -5.43
CA SER A 92 7.59 4.37 -4.64
C SER A 92 6.97 4.00 -3.28
N VAL A 93 5.98 3.11 -3.29
CA VAL A 93 5.34 2.64 -2.07
C VAL A 93 6.34 1.90 -1.18
N LEU A 94 7.13 0.99 -1.76
CA LEU A 94 8.14 0.24 -1.02
C LEU A 94 9.17 1.17 -0.38
N GLU A 95 9.60 2.19 -1.10
CA GLU A 95 10.57 3.15 -0.55
C GLU A 95 10.01 3.86 0.66
N SER A 96 8.76 4.31 0.59
CA SER A 96 8.10 4.97 1.71
C SER A 96 8.00 4.03 2.92
N ILE A 97 7.63 2.79 2.68
CA ILE A 97 7.53 1.77 3.73
C ILE A 97 8.90 1.52 4.35
N HIS A 98 9.92 1.42 3.52
CA HIS A 98 11.29 1.17 3.95
C HIS A 98 11.81 2.29 4.85
N LEU A 99 11.59 3.53 4.44
CA LEU A 99 12.01 4.69 5.22
C LEU A 99 11.32 4.73 6.58
N GLU A 100 10.04 4.47 6.62
CA GLU A 100 9.30 4.43 7.89
C GLU A 100 9.82 3.30 8.79
N SER A 101 10.08 2.12 8.21
CA SER A 101 10.63 0.99 8.97
C SER A 101 11.98 1.35 9.60
N ILE A 102 12.83 2.00 8.84
CA ILE A 102 14.16 2.41 9.33
C ILE A 102 14.02 3.41 10.46
N GLU A 103 13.14 4.39 10.31
CA GLU A 103 12.90 5.38 11.35
C GLU A 103 12.41 4.73 12.64
N ARG A 104 11.51 3.74 12.54
CA ARG A 104 11.03 3.00 13.70
C ARG A 104 12.13 2.25 14.41
N GLN A 105 13.02 1.59 13.65
CA GLN A 105 14.15 0.87 14.23
C GLN A 105 15.16 1.80 14.87
N LYS A 106 15.46 2.94 14.22
CA LYS A 106 16.35 3.95 14.78
C LYS A 106 15.82 4.51 16.09
N HIS A 107 14.53 4.78 16.14
CA HIS A 107 13.87 5.32 17.32
C HIS A 107 14.04 4.38 18.51
N ILE A 108 13.83 3.09 18.30
CA ILE A 108 14.00 2.07 19.34
C ILE A 108 15.44 2.01 19.82
N ILE A 109 16.40 2.00 18.91
CA ILE A 109 17.82 1.88 19.24
C ILE A 109 18.33 3.11 19.97
N HIS A 110 17.90 4.30 19.56
CA HIS A 110 18.41 5.55 20.13
C HIS A 110 17.72 6.00 21.41
N ASN A 111 16.54 5.46 21.70
CA ASN A 111 15.78 5.84 22.88
C ASN A 111 15.95 4.89 24.07
N LYS A 112 17.12 4.31 24.18
CA LYS A 112 17.40 3.41 25.28
C LYS A 112 18.38 3.94 26.32
#